data_eb5d652610668cc7746644d23cd6f6ee
#
_entry.id   eb5d652610668cc7746644d23cd6f6ee
#
_cell.length_a   1.000
_cell.length_b   1.000
_cell.length_c   1.000
_cell.angle_alpha   90.00
_cell.angle_beta   90.00
_cell.angle_gamma   90.00
#
_symmetry.space_group_name_H-M   'P 1'
#
loop_
_entity.id
_entity.type
_entity.pdbx_description
1 polymer ?
#
loop_
_entity_poly.entity_id
_entity_poly.type
_entity_poly.pdbx_seq_one_letter_code
_entity_poly.pdbx_strand_id
1 'polypeptide(L)'
;GVLTEESFRETLWDHTPITDFWMIAGGTARRLERFGITTLRGIAQCPQELLYKTFGKDAELLIDHAWGREPCRMQDIKSYKSKTHSVSFSQILPKDYTYDEARVVMTEMILHGCQELMRRKVICQKIWIGVGYSKDVLPMVNGQTKLTSATAVNSLICPFVLDVFDRITDRSVPIRRLGISFNDVCDEGCEG
;
A
#
# COMPACT_ATOMS: atom_id res chain seq x y z
N GLY A 1 -1.89 20.58 29.29
CA GLY A 1 -0.48 20.54 29.72
C GLY A 1 0.44 20.41 28.54
N VAL A 2 1.58 21.05 28.59
CA VAL A 2 2.62 20.92 27.57
C VAL A 2 3.45 19.68 27.89
N LEU A 3 3.57 18.77 26.92
CA LEU A 3 4.42 17.59 27.03
C LEU A 3 5.87 17.98 26.65
N THR A 4 6.77 17.92 27.61
CA THR A 4 8.22 18.12 27.38
C THR A 4 8.91 16.77 27.20
N GLU A 5 10.15 16.74 26.67
CA GLU A 5 10.93 15.50 26.56
C GLU A 5 11.12 14.81 27.92
N GLU A 6 11.26 15.59 28.99
CA GLU A 6 11.43 15.09 30.35
C GLU A 6 10.13 14.47 30.89
N SER A 7 9.01 15.17 30.79
CA SER A 7 7.70 14.66 31.21
C SER A 7 7.24 13.47 30.35
N PHE A 8 7.62 13.42 29.08
CA PHE A 8 7.38 12.28 28.20
C PHE A 8 8.11 11.03 28.71
N ARG A 9 9.39 11.15 29.07
CA ARG A 9 10.15 10.03 29.63
C ARG A 9 9.58 9.54 30.95
N GLU A 10 9.18 10.44 31.83
CA GLU A 10 8.60 10.09 33.13
C GLU A 10 7.26 9.36 33.01
N THR A 11 6.43 9.73 32.04
CA THR A 11 5.05 9.27 31.96
C THR A 11 4.82 8.16 30.93
N LEU A 12 5.55 8.15 29.81
CA LEU A 12 5.25 7.30 28.66
C LEU A 12 6.33 6.27 28.31
N TRP A 13 7.52 6.39 28.87
CA TRP A 13 8.61 5.46 28.52
C TRP A 13 8.31 4.00 28.83
N ASP A 14 7.57 3.72 29.88
CA ASP A 14 7.20 2.39 30.33
C ASP A 14 5.75 2.01 29.96
N HIS A 15 5.09 2.83 29.14
CA HIS A 15 3.73 2.57 28.70
C HIS A 15 3.64 1.30 27.85
N THR A 16 2.63 0.49 28.11
CA THR A 16 2.30 -0.71 27.36
C THR A 16 0.80 -0.72 27.03
N PRO A 17 0.40 -1.26 25.87
CA PRO A 17 1.22 -1.87 24.82
C PRO A 17 1.93 -0.80 23.97
N ILE A 18 3.10 -1.16 23.45
CA ILE A 18 3.90 -0.27 22.62
C ILE A 18 3.20 0.11 21.29
N THR A 19 2.25 -0.68 20.88
CA THR A 19 1.41 -0.43 19.69
C THR A 19 0.45 0.75 19.83
N ASP A 20 0.30 1.32 21.03
CA ASP A 20 -0.46 2.56 21.23
C ASP A 20 0.25 3.79 20.64
N PHE A 21 1.55 3.67 20.40
CA PHE A 21 2.32 4.75 19.80
C PHE A 21 2.22 4.72 18.27
N TRP A 22 2.09 5.92 17.70
CA TRP A 22 2.08 6.10 16.27
C TRP A 22 3.34 5.50 15.62
N MET A 23 3.20 4.90 14.45
CA MET A 23 4.21 4.16 13.69
C MET A 23 4.66 2.79 14.26
N ILE A 24 4.15 2.38 15.40
CA ILE A 24 4.45 1.06 15.95
C ILE A 24 3.23 0.16 15.82
N ALA A 25 3.10 -0.47 14.67
CA ALA A 25 2.08 -1.48 14.43
C ALA A 25 2.54 -2.88 14.89
N GLY A 26 1.63 -3.84 14.84
CA GLY A 26 1.90 -5.20 15.33
C GLY A 26 3.12 -5.90 14.71
N GLY A 27 3.44 -5.60 13.44
CA GLY A 27 4.65 -6.12 12.78
C GLY A 27 5.95 -5.59 13.38
N THR A 28 6.01 -4.29 13.62
CA THR A 28 7.14 -3.62 14.26
C THR A 28 7.28 -4.09 15.72
N ALA A 29 6.18 -4.15 16.46
CA ALA A 29 6.17 -4.63 17.85
C ALA A 29 6.70 -6.06 17.97
N ARG A 30 6.31 -6.97 17.09
CA ARG A 30 6.82 -8.35 17.07
C ARG A 30 8.32 -8.44 16.78
N ARG A 31 8.85 -7.58 15.91
CA ARG A 31 10.30 -7.51 15.64
C ARG A 31 11.06 -7.00 16.86
N LEU A 32 10.53 -5.98 17.54
CA LEU A 32 11.11 -5.45 18.79
C LEU A 32 11.08 -6.48 19.91
N GLU A 33 9.99 -7.22 20.03
CA GLU A 33 9.83 -8.28 21.03
C GLU A 33 10.89 -9.39 20.92
N ARG A 34 11.34 -9.70 19.71
CA ARG A 34 12.45 -10.66 19.48
C ARG A 34 13.75 -10.23 20.16
N PHE A 35 13.94 -8.96 20.42
CA PHE A 35 15.09 -8.40 21.13
C PHE A 35 14.76 -8.08 22.62
N GLY A 36 13.60 -8.52 23.09
CA GLY A 36 13.14 -8.23 24.46
C GLY A 36 12.68 -6.79 24.66
N ILE A 37 12.37 -6.06 23.57
CA ILE A 37 11.95 -4.67 23.62
C ILE A 37 10.43 -4.61 23.57
N THR A 38 9.81 -4.12 24.65
CA THR A 38 8.34 -3.98 24.77
C THR A 38 7.89 -2.57 25.13
N THR A 39 8.82 -1.64 25.32
CA THR A 39 8.57 -0.26 25.71
C THR A 39 9.46 0.71 24.94
N LEU A 40 9.08 2.00 24.92
CA LEU A 40 9.93 3.06 24.34
C LEU A 40 11.28 3.18 25.05
N ARG A 41 11.32 2.95 26.37
CA ARG A 41 12.57 2.88 27.14
C ARG A 41 13.49 1.82 26.54
N GLY A 42 12.98 0.64 26.20
CA GLY A 42 13.73 -0.43 25.57
C GLY A 42 14.32 -0.02 24.23
N ILE A 43 13.57 0.72 23.42
CA ILE A 43 14.07 1.26 22.13
C ILE A 43 15.20 2.28 22.38
N ALA A 44 15.00 3.20 23.31
CA ALA A 44 15.97 4.26 23.64
C ALA A 44 17.30 3.70 24.17
N GLN A 45 17.25 2.60 24.89
CA GLN A 45 18.41 1.92 25.48
C GLN A 45 19.05 0.87 24.57
N CYS A 46 18.39 0.52 23.46
CA CYS A 46 18.92 -0.44 22.50
C CYS A 46 20.08 0.14 21.69
N PRO A 47 21.12 -0.65 21.37
CA PRO A 47 22.17 -0.20 20.45
C PRO A 47 21.57 0.21 19.11
N GLN A 48 21.90 1.42 18.67
CA GLN A 48 21.34 1.99 17.41
C GLN A 48 21.65 1.12 16.19
N GLU A 49 22.84 0.53 16.15
CA GLU A 49 23.26 -0.36 15.06
C GLU A 49 22.31 -1.53 14.87
N LEU A 50 21.81 -2.11 15.95
CA LEU A 50 20.85 -3.20 15.92
C LEU A 50 19.50 -2.75 15.32
N LEU A 51 19.03 -1.57 15.71
CA LEU A 51 17.80 -0.99 15.19
C LEU A 51 17.92 -0.66 13.69
N TYR A 52 19.02 -0.04 13.28
CA TYR A 52 19.27 0.23 11.86
C TYR A 52 19.38 -1.03 11.02
N LYS A 53 19.99 -2.08 11.53
CA LYS A 53 20.09 -3.36 10.86
C LYS A 53 18.73 -4.04 10.67
N THR A 54 17.84 -3.89 11.64
CA THR A 54 16.51 -4.52 11.65
C THR A 54 15.46 -3.73 10.88
N PHE A 55 15.46 -2.40 10.99
CA PHE A 55 14.42 -1.50 10.46
C PHE A 55 14.92 -0.55 9.36
N GLY A 56 16.21 -0.53 9.06
CA GLY A 56 16.76 0.39 8.06
C GLY A 56 16.52 1.86 8.43
N LYS A 57 16.05 2.65 7.48
CA LYS A 57 15.78 4.09 7.68
C LYS A 57 14.66 4.36 8.69
N ASP A 58 13.74 3.43 8.86
CA ASP A 58 12.63 3.58 9.82
C ASP A 58 13.11 3.55 11.26
N ALA A 59 14.33 3.02 11.54
CA ALA A 59 14.96 3.05 12.84
C ALA A 59 15.17 4.48 13.37
N GLU A 60 15.43 5.43 12.48
CA GLU A 60 15.65 6.84 12.85
C GLU A 60 14.42 7.44 13.52
N LEU A 61 13.23 7.22 12.94
CA LEU A 61 11.96 7.65 13.54
C LEU A 61 11.65 6.93 14.85
N LEU A 62 11.93 5.64 14.95
CA LEU A 62 11.75 4.87 16.19
C LEU A 62 12.60 5.42 17.32
N ILE A 63 13.86 5.75 17.03
CA ILE A 63 14.80 6.31 18.01
C ILE A 63 14.34 7.71 18.44
N ASP A 64 14.01 8.59 17.50
CA ASP A 64 13.55 9.94 17.80
C ASP A 64 12.27 9.94 18.62
N HIS A 65 11.29 9.15 18.27
CA HIS A 65 10.04 9.02 19.01
C HIS A 65 10.24 8.41 20.40
N ALA A 66 11.17 7.46 20.56
CA ALA A 66 11.51 6.91 21.87
C ALA A 66 12.12 7.96 22.80
N TRP A 67 12.81 8.96 22.27
CA TRP A 67 13.35 10.09 23.02
C TRP A 67 12.38 11.27 23.15
N GLY A 68 11.16 11.14 22.66
CA GLY A 68 10.14 12.19 22.70
C GLY A 68 10.38 13.31 21.70
N ARG A 69 11.09 13.03 20.62
CA ARG A 69 11.36 13.99 19.55
C ARG A 69 10.47 13.72 18.36
N GLU A 70 9.84 14.75 17.82
CA GLU A 70 9.05 14.67 16.60
C GLU A 70 9.73 15.51 15.49
N PRO A 71 10.54 14.88 14.63
CA PRO A 71 11.22 15.58 13.55
C PRO A 71 10.28 15.95 12.39
N CYS A 72 9.13 15.29 12.30
CA CYS A 72 8.18 15.52 11.22
C CYS A 72 7.31 16.74 11.50
N ARG A 73 7.34 17.72 10.59
CA ARG A 73 6.50 18.92 10.64
C ARG A 73 5.30 18.78 9.71
N MET A 74 4.24 19.55 9.97
CA MET A 74 3.07 19.60 9.08
C MET A 74 3.43 19.98 7.66
N GLN A 75 4.47 20.79 7.47
CA GLN A 75 4.99 21.13 6.14
C GLN A 75 5.59 19.92 5.44
N ASP A 76 6.30 19.06 6.16
CA ASP A 76 6.92 17.85 5.62
C ASP A 76 5.82 16.87 5.17
N ILE A 77 4.75 16.73 5.96
CA ILE A 77 3.58 15.91 5.60
C ILE A 77 2.90 16.45 4.33
N LYS A 78 2.72 17.76 4.22
CA LYS A 78 2.10 18.40 3.05
C LYS A 78 2.98 18.31 1.80
N SER A 79 4.29 18.34 1.95
CA SER A 79 5.24 18.25 0.84
C SER A 79 5.63 16.82 0.49
N TYR A 80 5.24 15.85 1.31
CA TYR A 80 5.55 14.45 1.05
C TYR A 80 4.88 13.96 -0.22
N LYS A 81 5.71 13.58 -1.19
CA LYS A 81 5.28 12.86 -2.39
C LYS A 81 5.76 11.43 -2.27
N SER A 82 4.84 10.49 -2.28
CA SER A 82 5.18 9.07 -2.28
C SER A 82 6.10 8.75 -3.47
N LYS A 83 7.20 8.04 -3.22
CA LYS A 83 8.10 7.58 -4.29
C LYS A 83 7.50 6.46 -5.12
N THR A 84 6.52 5.75 -4.58
CA THR A 84 5.77 4.73 -5.30
C THR A 84 4.48 5.35 -5.81
N HIS A 85 4.46 5.66 -7.09
CA HIS A 85 3.27 6.16 -7.76
C HIS A 85 2.49 4.98 -8.32
N SER A 86 1.36 4.68 -7.67
CA SER A 86 0.38 3.73 -8.18
C SER A 86 -1.01 4.33 -8.12
N VAL A 87 -1.86 3.94 -9.06
CA VAL A 87 -3.26 4.30 -9.08
C VAL A 87 -4.05 3.00 -8.92
N SER A 88 -4.81 2.87 -7.85
CA SER A 88 -5.50 1.63 -7.51
C SER A 88 -6.98 1.88 -7.24
N PHE A 89 -7.80 0.94 -7.71
CA PHE A 89 -9.23 0.91 -7.44
C PHE A 89 -9.64 -0.49 -7.04
N SER A 90 -10.59 -0.60 -6.13
CA SER A 90 -11.22 -1.86 -5.79
C SER A 90 -12.73 -1.66 -5.60
N GLN A 91 -13.49 -2.70 -5.91
CA GLN A 91 -14.93 -2.66 -5.84
C GLN A 91 -15.48 -3.97 -5.29
N ILE A 92 -16.33 -3.88 -4.28
CA ILE A 92 -17.16 -5.01 -3.84
C ILE A 92 -18.46 -4.92 -4.60
N LEU A 93 -18.77 -5.98 -5.34
CA LEU A 93 -19.99 -6.04 -6.15
C LEU A 93 -21.21 -6.20 -5.23
N PRO A 94 -22.37 -5.60 -5.59
CA PRO A 94 -23.57 -5.62 -4.75
C PRO A 94 -24.22 -6.99 -4.63
N LYS A 95 -23.93 -7.88 -5.57
CA LYS A 95 -24.41 -9.26 -5.62
C LYS A 95 -23.35 -10.14 -6.29
N ASP A 96 -23.60 -11.44 -6.38
CA ASP A 96 -22.78 -12.34 -7.16
C ASP A 96 -22.92 -12.03 -8.65
N TYR A 97 -21.79 -11.78 -9.31
CA TYR A 97 -21.74 -11.51 -10.76
C TYR A 97 -21.19 -12.72 -11.48
N THR A 98 -21.73 -12.98 -12.67
CA THR A 98 -21.15 -13.95 -13.59
C THR A 98 -19.84 -13.44 -14.17
N TYR A 99 -19.06 -14.34 -14.79
CA TYR A 99 -17.85 -13.97 -15.51
C TYR A 99 -18.08 -12.83 -16.51
N ASP A 100 -19.12 -12.93 -17.33
CA ASP A 100 -19.43 -11.93 -18.35
C ASP A 100 -19.81 -10.57 -17.74
N GLU A 101 -20.64 -10.57 -16.71
CA GLU A 101 -21.01 -9.36 -15.97
C GLU A 101 -19.79 -8.71 -15.31
N ALA A 102 -18.95 -9.50 -14.64
CA ALA A 102 -17.73 -9.01 -14.01
C ALA A 102 -16.71 -8.49 -15.03
N ARG A 103 -16.65 -9.09 -16.20
CA ARG A 103 -15.77 -8.63 -17.29
C ARG A 103 -16.16 -7.24 -17.79
N VAL A 104 -17.45 -6.95 -17.87
CA VAL A 104 -17.95 -5.60 -18.19
C VAL A 104 -17.51 -4.60 -17.11
N VAL A 105 -17.67 -4.93 -15.84
CA VAL A 105 -17.25 -4.07 -14.73
C VAL A 105 -15.74 -3.84 -14.75
N MET A 106 -14.94 -4.87 -15.01
CA MET A 106 -13.49 -4.73 -15.17
C MET A 106 -13.13 -3.79 -16.31
N THR A 107 -13.82 -3.88 -17.44
CA THR A 107 -13.63 -2.98 -18.59
C THR A 107 -13.91 -1.52 -18.21
N GLU A 108 -14.95 -1.27 -17.45
CA GLU A 108 -15.27 0.07 -16.92
C GLU A 108 -14.19 0.56 -15.93
N MET A 109 -13.68 -0.32 -15.06
CA MET A 109 -12.62 0.00 -14.14
C MET A 109 -11.31 0.35 -14.86
N ILE A 110 -10.99 -0.34 -15.94
CA ILE A 110 -9.83 -0.02 -16.79
C ILE A 110 -9.98 1.37 -17.39
N LEU A 111 -11.15 1.67 -17.98
CA LEU A 111 -11.43 2.98 -18.57
C LEU A 111 -11.31 4.10 -17.53
N HIS A 112 -11.90 3.90 -16.35
CA HIS A 112 -11.84 4.86 -15.26
C HIS A 112 -10.40 5.08 -14.80
N GLY A 113 -9.59 4.03 -14.67
CA GLY A 113 -8.17 4.12 -14.34
C GLY A 113 -7.37 4.88 -15.39
N CYS A 114 -7.61 4.63 -16.67
CA CYS A 114 -6.96 5.36 -17.76
C CYS A 114 -7.31 6.86 -17.74
N GLN A 115 -8.56 7.19 -17.48
CA GLN A 115 -8.99 8.59 -17.31
C GLN A 115 -8.29 9.27 -16.13
N GLU A 116 -8.13 8.57 -15.02
CA GLU A 116 -7.41 9.08 -13.86
C GLU A 116 -5.92 9.28 -14.13
N LEU A 117 -5.27 8.37 -14.85
CA LEU A 117 -3.89 8.55 -15.32
C LEU A 117 -3.74 9.79 -16.19
N MET A 118 -4.66 9.97 -17.16
CA MET A 118 -4.68 11.15 -18.03
C MET A 118 -4.89 12.44 -17.25
N ARG A 119 -5.83 12.44 -16.29
CA ARG A 119 -6.08 13.58 -15.41
C ARG A 119 -4.84 13.99 -14.63
N ARG A 120 -4.06 13.03 -14.15
CA ARG A 120 -2.81 13.24 -13.42
C ARG A 120 -1.61 13.49 -14.35
N LYS A 121 -1.78 13.40 -15.66
CA LYS A 121 -0.71 13.52 -16.67
C LYS A 121 0.43 12.52 -16.43
N VAL A 122 0.07 11.29 -16.17
CA VAL A 122 1.00 10.18 -15.93
C VAL A 122 0.67 9.00 -16.83
N ILE A 123 1.67 8.14 -17.04
CA ILE A 123 1.57 6.89 -17.79
C ILE A 123 2.01 5.73 -16.92
N CYS A 124 1.57 4.52 -17.25
CA CYS A 124 1.95 3.31 -16.51
C CYS A 124 2.47 2.24 -17.44
N GLN A 125 3.23 1.30 -16.90
CA GLN A 125 3.76 0.16 -17.66
C GLN A 125 3.35 -1.20 -17.09
N LYS A 126 3.04 -1.30 -15.79
CA LYS A 126 2.58 -2.54 -15.17
C LYS A 126 1.18 -2.36 -14.61
N ILE A 127 0.37 -3.40 -14.79
CA ILE A 127 -0.99 -3.43 -14.26
C ILE A 127 -1.22 -4.75 -13.54
N TRP A 128 -1.70 -4.65 -12.32
CA TRP A 128 -2.13 -5.79 -11.51
C TRP A 128 -3.66 -5.79 -11.39
N ILE A 129 -4.25 -6.97 -11.45
CA ILE A 129 -5.67 -7.18 -11.18
C ILE A 129 -5.88 -8.28 -10.15
N GLY A 130 -6.97 -8.18 -9.41
CA GLY A 130 -7.42 -9.19 -8.48
C GLY A 130 -8.90 -9.50 -8.68
N VAL A 131 -9.25 -10.77 -8.56
CA VAL A 131 -10.63 -11.27 -8.66
C VAL A 131 -10.95 -12.06 -7.40
N GLY A 132 -11.95 -11.60 -6.65
CA GLY A 132 -12.48 -12.26 -5.47
C GLY A 132 -13.82 -12.91 -5.80
N TYR A 133 -13.94 -14.19 -5.48
CA TYR A 133 -15.16 -14.97 -5.70
C TYR A 133 -16.15 -14.79 -4.55
N SER A 134 -17.34 -15.31 -4.74
CA SER A 134 -18.37 -15.40 -3.71
C SER A 134 -17.78 -16.08 -2.46
N LYS A 135 -18.25 -15.66 -1.28
CA LYS A 135 -17.70 -16.05 0.01
C LYS A 135 -17.57 -17.59 0.13
N ASP A 136 -16.41 -18.01 0.57
CA ASP A 136 -16.10 -19.43 0.89
C ASP A 136 -16.16 -20.41 -0.30
N VAL A 137 -16.20 -19.94 -1.54
CA VAL A 137 -16.21 -20.82 -2.73
C VAL A 137 -14.80 -21.11 -3.22
N LEU A 138 -14.04 -20.06 -3.55
CA LEU A 138 -12.64 -20.16 -3.97
C LEU A 138 -11.80 -19.02 -3.38
N PRO A 139 -10.50 -19.24 -3.21
CA PRO A 139 -9.60 -18.15 -2.81
C PRO A 139 -9.50 -17.09 -3.92
N MET A 140 -9.21 -15.86 -3.51
CA MET A 140 -8.94 -14.76 -4.42
C MET A 140 -7.78 -15.10 -5.36
N VAL A 141 -7.93 -14.76 -6.63
CA VAL A 141 -6.88 -14.89 -7.64
C VAL A 141 -6.39 -13.51 -8.08
N ASN A 142 -5.15 -13.45 -8.54
CA ASN A 142 -4.57 -12.24 -9.07
C ASN A 142 -3.63 -12.53 -10.24
N GLY A 143 -3.33 -11.50 -10.99
CA GLY A 143 -2.36 -11.55 -12.07
C GLY A 143 -1.89 -10.16 -12.44
N GLN A 144 -0.82 -10.10 -13.18
CA GLN A 144 -0.27 -8.83 -13.67
C GLN A 144 0.21 -8.96 -15.10
N THR A 145 0.27 -7.82 -15.77
CA THR A 145 0.83 -7.70 -17.11
C THR A 145 1.76 -6.49 -17.20
N LYS A 146 2.75 -6.60 -18.06
CA LYS A 146 3.64 -5.50 -18.41
C LYS A 146 3.36 -5.09 -19.84
N LEU A 147 3.09 -3.80 -20.05
CA LEU A 147 2.89 -3.24 -21.39
C LEU A 147 4.23 -3.15 -22.13
N THR A 148 4.18 -3.18 -23.46
CA THR A 148 5.36 -3.03 -24.32
C THR A 148 5.99 -1.64 -24.17
N SER A 149 5.16 -0.63 -23.91
CA SER A 149 5.60 0.74 -23.59
C SER A 149 4.64 1.35 -22.57
N ALA A 150 5.14 2.31 -21.80
CA ALA A 150 4.29 3.03 -20.84
C ALA A 150 3.26 3.88 -21.56
N THR A 151 2.02 3.86 -21.11
CA THR A 151 0.89 4.58 -21.72
C THR A 151 -0.24 4.81 -20.72
N ALA A 152 -1.16 5.73 -21.03
CA ALA A 152 -2.44 5.92 -20.37
C ALA A 152 -3.62 5.70 -21.30
N VAL A 153 -3.37 5.25 -22.52
CA VAL A 153 -4.39 5.08 -23.55
C VAL A 153 -5.17 3.79 -23.34
N ASN A 154 -6.49 3.92 -23.15
CA ASN A 154 -7.37 2.78 -22.86
C ASN A 154 -7.32 1.69 -23.94
N SER A 155 -7.30 2.06 -25.21
CA SER A 155 -7.24 1.11 -26.32
C SER A 155 -5.97 0.26 -26.35
N LEU A 156 -4.88 0.76 -25.77
CA LEU A 156 -3.61 0.03 -25.64
C LEU A 156 -3.52 -0.81 -24.36
N ILE A 157 -4.15 -0.37 -23.28
CA ILE A 157 -4.13 -1.04 -21.97
C ILE A 157 -5.18 -2.15 -21.89
N CYS A 158 -6.39 -1.88 -22.32
CA CYS A 158 -7.55 -2.76 -22.12
C CYS A 158 -7.34 -4.19 -22.62
N PRO A 159 -6.81 -4.44 -23.84
CA PRO A 159 -6.60 -5.80 -24.32
C PRO A 159 -5.67 -6.63 -23.43
N PHE A 160 -4.60 -6.04 -22.92
CA PHE A 160 -3.63 -6.70 -22.03
C PHE A 160 -4.27 -7.09 -20.69
N VAL A 161 -5.04 -6.17 -20.10
CA VAL A 161 -5.68 -6.41 -18.80
C VAL A 161 -6.80 -7.43 -18.92
N LEU A 162 -7.62 -7.38 -19.96
CA LEU A 162 -8.68 -8.36 -20.19
C LEU A 162 -8.12 -9.74 -20.51
N ASP A 163 -6.99 -9.83 -21.16
CA ASP A 163 -6.29 -11.12 -21.36
C ASP A 163 -5.88 -11.75 -20.02
N VAL A 164 -5.34 -10.96 -19.11
CA VAL A 164 -5.02 -11.43 -17.74
C VAL A 164 -6.29 -11.87 -17.01
N PHE A 165 -7.35 -11.06 -17.07
CA PHE A 165 -8.63 -11.38 -16.46
C PHE A 165 -9.18 -12.72 -16.97
N ASP A 166 -9.16 -12.95 -18.28
CA ASP A 166 -9.64 -14.17 -18.92
C ASP A 166 -8.81 -15.40 -18.52
N ARG A 167 -7.51 -15.24 -18.32
CA ARG A 167 -6.61 -16.34 -17.93
C ARG A 167 -6.75 -16.73 -16.46
N ILE A 168 -6.89 -15.78 -15.55
CA ILE A 168 -6.88 -16.05 -14.10
C ILE A 168 -8.24 -16.41 -13.53
N THR A 169 -9.34 -16.02 -14.20
CA THR A 169 -10.68 -16.12 -13.66
C THR A 169 -11.31 -17.46 -13.96
N ASP A 170 -11.84 -18.13 -12.94
CA ASP A 170 -12.72 -19.29 -13.11
C ASP A 170 -14.11 -18.82 -13.55
N ARG A 171 -14.51 -19.22 -14.76
CA ARG A 171 -15.77 -18.79 -15.39
C ARG A 171 -17.01 -19.43 -14.79
N SER A 172 -16.84 -20.51 -14.01
CA SER A 172 -17.93 -21.27 -13.40
C SER A 172 -18.31 -20.76 -12.01
N VAL A 173 -17.52 -19.87 -11.42
CA VAL A 173 -17.69 -19.41 -10.04
C VAL A 173 -18.14 -17.96 -10.00
N PRO A 174 -19.18 -17.62 -9.20
CA PRO A 174 -19.63 -16.25 -9.04
C PRO A 174 -18.54 -15.34 -8.48
N ILE A 175 -18.48 -14.12 -8.99
CA ILE A 175 -17.49 -13.11 -8.64
C ILE A 175 -18.13 -12.06 -7.74
N ARG A 176 -17.43 -11.65 -6.69
CA ARG A 176 -17.93 -10.70 -5.71
C ARG A 176 -17.04 -9.46 -5.52
N ARG A 177 -15.78 -9.53 -5.89
CA ARG A 177 -14.83 -8.43 -5.75
C ARG A 177 -13.92 -8.33 -6.96
N LEU A 178 -13.63 -7.09 -7.36
CA LEU A 178 -12.66 -6.77 -8.41
C LEU A 178 -11.70 -5.71 -7.92
N GLY A 179 -10.43 -5.82 -8.30
CA GLY A 179 -9.40 -4.85 -8.01
C GLY A 179 -8.49 -4.64 -9.22
N ILE A 180 -7.98 -3.43 -9.37
CA ILE A 180 -7.00 -3.07 -10.40
C ILE A 180 -6.00 -2.08 -9.81
N SER A 181 -4.73 -2.24 -10.15
CA SER A 181 -3.66 -1.32 -9.79
C SER A 181 -2.77 -1.04 -10.99
N PHE A 182 -2.64 0.23 -11.31
CA PHE A 182 -1.73 0.73 -12.33
C PHE A 182 -0.41 1.10 -11.65
N ASN A 183 0.64 0.37 -11.98
CA ASN A 183 1.94 0.44 -11.33
C ASN A 183 3.02 0.93 -12.31
N ASP A 184 4.23 1.18 -11.80
CA ASP A 184 5.31 1.79 -12.58
C ASP A 184 4.84 3.07 -13.28
N VAL A 185 4.18 3.92 -12.51
CA VAL A 185 3.63 5.19 -12.98
C VAL A 185 4.73 6.24 -13.04
N CYS A 186 4.82 6.92 -14.16
CA CYS A 186 5.78 8.03 -14.36
C CYS A 186 5.12 9.19 -15.11
N ASP A 187 5.76 10.36 -15.08
CA ASP A 187 5.27 11.51 -15.79
C ASP A 187 5.31 11.30 -17.32
N GLU A 188 4.38 11.88 -18.03
CA GLU A 188 4.16 11.74 -19.46
C GLU A 188 5.40 12.07 -20.34
N GLY A 189 6.39 12.78 -19.79
CA GLY A 189 7.65 13.14 -20.45
C GLY A 189 8.83 12.20 -20.16
N CYS A 190 8.65 11.14 -19.40
CA CYS A 190 9.69 10.15 -19.11
C CYS A 190 9.73 9.03 -20.15
N GLU A 191 9.88 9.39 -21.41
CA GLU A 191 10.30 8.43 -22.44
C GLU A 191 11.82 8.28 -22.36
N GLY A 192 12.23 7.21 -21.71
CA GLY A 192 13.61 6.76 -21.67
C GLY A 192 13.74 5.36 -22.20
#